data_cda1908ded296d6a690f56601e542d45
#
_entry.id   cda1908ded296d6a690f56601e542d45
#
_cell.length_a   1.000
_cell.length_b   1.000
_cell.length_c   1.000
_cell.angle_alpha   90.00
_cell.angle_beta   90.00
_cell.angle_gamma   90.00
#
_symmetry.space_group_name_H-M   'P 1'
#
loop_
_entity.id
_entity.type
_entity.pdbx_description
1 polymer ?
#
loop_
_entity_poly.entity_id
_entity_poly.type
_entity_poly.pdbx_seq_one_letter_code
_entity_poly.pdbx_strand_id
1 'polypeptide(L)'
;MPPSAALARDTPFVWEGKDRKGNKIRGRSLAHNEKDVRAELRRQNIVPTRIRKQRQLFSTGGKITPGDIAIFSRQLATMLTAGIPLVQAFEIVGVGHEKPAMQKLILDIKLNIEGGSTLHESLAKHPLYFDDLFINLVEAGEQAGALESLLDKVATYKEKTEALKKKIK
;
A
#
# COMPACT_ATOMS: atom_id res chain seq x y z
N MET A 1 2.21 -1.54 27.69
CA MET A 1 3.34 -1.08 26.90
C MET A 1 2.96 -1.02 25.42
N PRO A 2 3.06 0.13 24.79
CA PRO A 2 2.60 0.22 23.41
C PRO A 2 3.62 -0.38 22.44
N PRO A 3 3.29 -1.47 21.77
CA PRO A 3 4.19 -2.05 20.77
C PRO A 3 4.38 -1.14 19.55
N SER A 4 3.52 -0.14 19.39
CA SER A 4 3.56 0.76 18.25
C SER A 4 4.83 1.63 18.17
N ALA A 5 5.39 2.00 19.31
CA ALA A 5 6.60 2.83 19.32
C ALA A 5 7.84 2.04 18.88
N ALA A 6 7.88 0.76 19.17
CA ALA A 6 8.96 -0.13 18.74
C ALA A 6 8.87 -0.39 17.22
N LEU A 7 7.66 -0.64 16.72
CA LEU A 7 7.43 -0.89 15.29
C LEU A 7 7.76 0.32 14.43
N ALA A 8 7.52 1.54 14.93
CA ALA A 8 7.82 2.77 14.20
C ALA A 8 9.32 3.00 14.00
N ARG A 9 10.16 2.34 14.79
CA ARG A 9 11.62 2.46 14.72
C ARG A 9 12.30 1.32 13.99
N ASP A 10 11.54 0.30 13.61
CA ASP A 10 12.10 -0.83 12.91
C ASP A 10 12.58 -0.41 11.52
N THR A 11 13.79 -0.83 11.21
CA THR A 11 14.42 -0.55 9.94
C THR A 11 14.38 -1.81 9.08
N PRO A 12 14.08 -1.70 7.79
CA PRO A 12 14.16 -2.84 6.90
C PRO A 12 15.61 -3.18 6.59
N PHE A 13 15.94 -4.46 6.70
CA PHE A 13 17.23 -5.00 6.32
C PHE A 13 17.03 -6.02 5.22
N VAL A 14 17.94 -6.00 4.26
CA VAL A 14 18.05 -7.03 3.23
C VAL A 14 19.25 -7.91 3.60
N TRP A 15 19.03 -9.21 3.60
CA TRP A 15 20.08 -10.14 3.99
C TRP A 15 20.24 -11.26 2.97
N GLU A 16 21.45 -11.79 2.91
CA GLU A 16 21.80 -12.98 2.16
C GLU A 16 22.42 -13.97 3.15
N GLY A 17 22.11 -15.24 2.99
CA GLY A 17 22.62 -16.25 3.88
C GLY A 17 22.60 -17.62 3.24
N LYS A 18 22.99 -18.61 4.02
CA LYS A 18 22.98 -20.00 3.62
C LYS A 18 22.15 -20.82 4.61
N ASP A 19 21.34 -21.71 4.08
CA ASP A 19 20.58 -22.66 4.91
C ASP A 19 21.49 -23.81 5.38
N ARG A 20 20.91 -24.79 6.11
CA ARG A 20 21.63 -25.95 6.58
C ARG A 20 22.25 -26.78 5.47
N LYS A 21 21.68 -26.72 4.30
CA LYS A 21 22.14 -27.48 3.13
C LYS A 21 23.17 -26.74 2.30
N GLY A 22 23.52 -25.50 2.72
CA GLY A 22 24.46 -24.67 2.00
C GLY A 22 23.87 -23.90 0.82
N ASN A 23 22.55 -23.90 0.66
CA ASN A 23 21.88 -23.18 -0.41
C ASN A 23 21.85 -21.69 -0.07
N LYS A 24 22.12 -20.85 -1.06
CA LYS A 24 22.00 -19.41 -0.90
C LYS A 24 20.55 -19.00 -0.87
N ILE A 25 20.19 -18.25 0.15
CA ILE A 25 18.84 -17.70 0.29
C ILE A 25 18.94 -16.20 0.56
N ARG A 26 17.89 -15.48 0.19
CA ARG A 26 17.77 -14.03 0.40
C ARG A 26 16.44 -13.73 1.04
N GLY A 27 16.40 -12.66 1.82
CA GLY A 27 15.17 -12.24 2.45
C GLY A 27 15.25 -10.83 2.97
N ARG A 28 14.15 -10.40 3.58
CA ARG A 28 14.02 -9.10 4.25
C ARG A 28 13.55 -9.32 5.66
N SER A 29 14.05 -8.49 6.56
CA SER A 29 13.62 -8.51 7.96
C SER A 29 13.49 -7.09 8.47
N LEU A 30 12.53 -6.87 9.34
CA LEU A 30 12.37 -5.61 10.07
C LEU A 30 12.99 -5.78 11.45
N ALA A 31 13.94 -4.92 11.80
CA ALA A 31 14.62 -4.99 13.08
C ALA A 31 15.19 -3.64 13.46
N HIS A 32 15.52 -3.46 14.74
CA HIS A 32 16.14 -2.23 15.22
C HIS A 32 17.58 -2.08 14.75
N ASN A 33 18.30 -3.19 14.63
CA ASN A 33 19.70 -3.18 14.25
C ASN A 33 20.10 -4.50 13.61
N GLU A 34 21.32 -4.55 13.10
CA GLU A 34 21.86 -5.73 12.44
C GLU A 34 21.95 -6.94 13.35
N LYS A 35 22.25 -6.72 14.64
CA LYS A 35 22.35 -7.81 15.63
C LYS A 35 21.04 -8.56 15.76
N ASP A 36 19.93 -7.84 15.75
CA ASP A 36 18.60 -8.46 15.85
C ASP A 36 18.30 -9.31 14.62
N VAL A 37 18.71 -8.85 13.44
CA VAL A 37 18.56 -9.62 12.20
C VAL A 37 19.38 -10.91 12.29
N ARG A 38 20.62 -10.84 12.77
CA ARG A 38 21.48 -12.01 12.95
C ARG A 38 20.90 -13.02 13.92
N ALA A 39 20.35 -12.54 15.02
CA ALA A 39 19.72 -13.41 16.03
C ALA A 39 18.51 -14.12 15.45
N GLU A 40 17.69 -13.41 14.69
CA GLU A 40 16.52 -13.98 14.05
C GLU A 40 16.90 -15.06 13.03
N LEU A 41 17.91 -14.78 12.21
CA LEU A 41 18.38 -15.74 11.20
C LEU A 41 18.97 -16.99 11.84
N ARG A 42 19.70 -16.84 12.94
CA ARG A 42 20.24 -17.98 13.71
C ARG A 42 19.13 -18.88 14.23
N ARG A 43 18.05 -18.29 14.71
CA ARG A 43 16.87 -19.05 15.17
C ARG A 43 16.25 -19.87 14.04
N GLN A 44 16.35 -19.39 12.81
CA GLN A 44 15.87 -20.08 11.62
C GLN A 44 16.90 -21.02 11.00
N ASN A 45 18.06 -21.19 11.65
CA ASN A 45 19.18 -22.00 11.16
C ASN A 45 19.76 -21.49 9.84
N ILE A 46 19.76 -20.18 9.67
CA ILE A 46 20.33 -19.50 8.52
C ILE A 46 21.63 -18.83 8.97
N VAL A 47 22.71 -19.08 8.24
CA VAL A 47 23.99 -18.42 8.46
C VAL A 47 24.05 -17.18 7.58
N PRO A 48 23.98 -15.97 8.17
CA PRO A 48 24.01 -14.76 7.34
C PRO A 48 25.42 -14.54 6.77
N THR A 49 25.49 -14.31 5.46
CA THR A 49 26.74 -13.96 4.80
C THR A 49 26.83 -12.46 4.55
N ARG A 50 25.68 -11.79 4.41
CA ARG A 50 25.63 -10.36 4.18
C ARG A 50 24.32 -9.79 4.71
N ILE A 51 24.40 -8.71 5.47
CA ILE A 51 23.23 -7.98 5.98
C ILE A 51 23.45 -6.51 5.62
N ARG A 52 22.46 -5.93 4.96
CA ARG A 52 22.47 -4.51 4.57
C ARG A 52 21.22 -3.81 5.05
N LYS A 53 21.41 -2.61 5.56
CA LYS A 53 20.29 -1.72 5.83
C LYS A 53 19.72 -1.25 4.50
N GLN A 54 18.44 -1.50 4.29
CA GLN A 54 17.76 -1.00 3.10
C GLN A 54 17.56 0.51 3.25
N ARG A 55 18.15 1.28 2.36
CA ARG A 55 18.01 2.74 2.42
C ARG A 55 16.59 3.12 2.02
N GLN A 56 15.90 3.77 2.93
CA GLN A 56 14.52 4.23 2.71
C GLN A 56 14.42 5.25 1.57
N LEU A 57 15.51 5.92 1.23
CA LEU A 57 15.53 6.88 0.12
C LEU A 57 15.10 6.27 -1.22
N PHE A 58 15.31 4.97 -1.39
CA PHE A 58 14.92 4.28 -2.60
C PHE A 58 13.61 3.50 -2.44
N SER A 59 13.19 3.28 -1.19
CA SER A 59 11.97 2.54 -0.89
C SER A 59 10.72 3.40 -1.01
N THR A 60 10.86 4.71 -1.17
CA THR A 60 9.73 5.58 -1.39
C THR A 60 9.07 5.36 -2.75
N GLY A 61 9.76 4.64 -3.65
CA GLY A 61 9.17 4.27 -4.94
C GLY A 61 8.63 5.45 -5.73
N GLY A 62 9.18 6.64 -5.48
CA GLY A 62 8.70 7.86 -6.06
C GLY A 62 7.48 8.43 -5.35
N LYS A 63 7.05 9.58 -5.80
CA LYS A 63 5.84 10.24 -5.29
C LYS A 63 4.60 9.59 -5.88
N ILE A 64 3.55 9.55 -5.08
CA ILE A 64 2.22 9.17 -5.57
C ILE A 64 1.72 10.30 -6.46
N THR A 65 1.44 9.97 -7.72
CA THR A 65 0.97 10.95 -8.70
C THR A 65 -0.55 10.88 -8.84
N PRO A 66 -1.19 11.93 -9.38
CA PRO A 66 -2.62 11.83 -9.71
C PRO A 66 -2.93 10.69 -10.68
N GLY A 67 -2.00 10.35 -11.57
CA GLY A 67 -2.15 9.19 -12.46
C GLY A 67 -2.22 7.87 -11.70
N ASP A 68 -1.44 7.74 -10.62
CA ASP A 68 -1.51 6.55 -9.76
C ASP A 68 -2.88 6.42 -9.10
N ILE A 69 -3.45 7.54 -8.65
CA ILE A 69 -4.77 7.56 -8.05
C ILE A 69 -5.85 7.20 -9.08
N ALA A 70 -5.71 7.68 -10.32
CA ALA A 70 -6.64 7.35 -11.40
C ALA A 70 -6.64 5.84 -11.69
N ILE A 71 -5.46 5.24 -11.78
CA ILE A 71 -5.30 3.78 -12.00
C ILE A 71 -5.89 3.00 -10.83
N PHE A 72 -5.57 3.40 -9.61
CA PHE A 72 -6.10 2.79 -8.40
C PHE A 72 -7.63 2.83 -8.39
N SER A 73 -8.22 4.00 -8.70
CA SER A 73 -9.67 4.18 -8.73
C SER A 73 -10.34 3.24 -9.75
N ARG A 74 -9.73 3.11 -10.93
CA ARG A 74 -10.23 2.21 -11.97
C ARG A 74 -10.15 0.75 -11.55
N GLN A 75 -9.02 0.34 -10.96
CA GLN A 75 -8.84 -1.02 -10.47
C GLN A 75 -9.87 -1.37 -9.39
N LEU A 76 -10.08 -0.46 -8.45
CA LEU A 76 -11.04 -0.66 -7.38
C LEU A 76 -12.46 -0.75 -7.92
N ALA A 77 -12.85 0.16 -8.81
CA ALA A 77 -14.17 0.15 -9.45
C ALA A 77 -14.43 -1.16 -10.20
N THR A 78 -13.43 -1.63 -10.93
CA THR A 78 -13.51 -2.88 -11.69
C THR A 78 -13.75 -4.07 -10.77
N MET A 79 -13.01 -4.14 -9.67
CA MET A 79 -13.13 -5.24 -8.71
C MET A 79 -14.49 -5.24 -8.01
N LEU A 80 -14.97 -4.08 -7.60
CA LEU A 80 -16.28 -3.98 -6.94
C LEU A 80 -17.40 -4.33 -7.91
N THR A 81 -17.30 -3.93 -9.17
CA THR A 81 -18.25 -4.31 -10.21
C THR A 81 -18.28 -5.82 -10.42
N ALA A 82 -17.14 -6.48 -10.27
CA ALA A 82 -17.03 -7.93 -10.36
C ALA A 82 -17.56 -8.65 -9.11
N GLY A 83 -18.00 -7.92 -8.10
CA GLY A 83 -18.56 -8.49 -6.87
C GLY A 83 -17.53 -8.83 -5.79
N ILE A 84 -16.30 -8.38 -5.93
CA ILE A 84 -15.27 -8.61 -4.92
C ILE A 84 -15.53 -7.69 -3.73
N PRO A 85 -15.56 -8.22 -2.49
CA PRO A 85 -15.75 -7.39 -1.30
C PRO A 85 -14.69 -6.30 -1.16
N LEU A 86 -15.08 -5.15 -0.60
CA LEU A 86 -14.22 -3.96 -0.54
C LEU A 86 -12.84 -4.22 0.08
N VAL A 87 -12.80 -4.86 1.25
CA VAL A 87 -11.53 -5.15 1.94
C VAL A 87 -10.63 -6.04 1.08
N GLN A 88 -11.22 -7.06 0.47
CA GLN A 88 -10.49 -7.98 -0.40
C GLN A 88 -9.95 -7.27 -1.64
N ALA A 89 -10.74 -6.35 -2.21
CA ALA A 89 -10.33 -5.56 -3.36
C ALA A 89 -9.11 -4.70 -3.01
N PHE A 90 -9.11 -4.05 -1.85
CA PHE A 90 -7.95 -3.28 -1.38
C PHE A 90 -6.71 -4.14 -1.21
N GLU A 91 -6.87 -5.34 -0.69
CA GLU A 91 -5.75 -6.27 -0.54
C GLU A 91 -5.14 -6.63 -1.88
N ILE A 92 -5.96 -7.02 -2.84
CA ILE A 92 -5.50 -7.42 -4.17
C ILE A 92 -4.79 -6.27 -4.88
N VAL A 93 -5.39 -5.08 -4.87
CA VAL A 93 -4.81 -3.90 -5.52
C VAL A 93 -3.51 -3.47 -4.82
N GLY A 94 -3.50 -3.49 -3.48
CA GLY A 94 -2.34 -3.08 -2.70
C GLY A 94 -1.15 -3.99 -2.90
N VAL A 95 -1.36 -5.30 -2.79
CA VAL A 95 -0.29 -6.28 -2.94
C VAL A 95 0.26 -6.28 -4.38
N GLY A 96 -0.60 -6.08 -5.36
CA GLY A 96 -0.22 -6.09 -6.78
C GLY A 96 0.41 -4.80 -7.28
N HIS A 97 0.46 -3.74 -6.47
CA HIS A 97 0.97 -2.45 -6.93
C HIS A 97 2.50 -2.40 -6.93
N GLU A 98 3.08 -1.86 -8.00
CA GLU A 98 4.53 -1.78 -8.16
C GLU A 98 5.19 -0.73 -7.26
N LYS A 99 4.50 0.38 -6.98
CA LYS A 99 5.03 1.47 -6.15
C LYS A 99 4.87 1.19 -4.67
N PRO A 100 5.96 1.12 -3.90
CA PRO A 100 5.84 0.92 -2.45
C PRO A 100 5.02 1.99 -1.74
N ALA A 101 5.10 3.24 -2.16
CA ALA A 101 4.30 4.32 -1.59
C ALA A 101 2.81 4.08 -1.78
N MET A 102 2.39 3.61 -2.96
CA MET A 102 0.99 3.27 -3.22
C MET A 102 0.55 2.04 -2.43
N GLN A 103 1.40 1.02 -2.33
CA GLN A 103 1.11 -0.15 -1.50
C GLN A 103 0.82 0.25 -0.06
N LYS A 104 1.67 1.11 0.49
CA LYS A 104 1.51 1.60 1.87
C LYS A 104 0.20 2.37 2.04
N LEU A 105 -0.11 3.26 1.10
CA LEU A 105 -1.34 4.05 1.12
C LEU A 105 -2.58 3.13 1.08
N ILE A 106 -2.60 2.20 0.14
CA ILE A 106 -3.73 1.29 -0.05
C ILE A 106 -3.94 0.41 1.18
N LEU A 107 -2.85 -0.14 1.73
CA LEU A 107 -2.93 -0.99 2.91
C LEU A 107 -3.33 -0.21 4.16
N ASP A 108 -2.92 1.04 4.28
CA ASP A 108 -3.34 1.91 5.38
C ASP A 108 -4.85 2.16 5.33
N ILE A 109 -5.39 2.47 4.16
CA ILE A 109 -6.83 2.64 3.95
C ILE A 109 -7.57 1.35 4.31
N LYS A 110 -7.05 0.21 3.85
CA LYS A 110 -7.62 -1.10 4.16
C LYS A 110 -7.73 -1.33 5.68
N LEU A 111 -6.65 -1.03 6.40
CA LEU A 111 -6.63 -1.19 7.86
C LEU A 111 -7.67 -0.33 8.56
N ASN A 112 -7.87 0.89 8.08
CA ASN A 112 -8.91 1.77 8.62
C ASN A 112 -10.31 1.20 8.40
N ILE A 113 -10.56 0.64 7.22
CA ILE A 113 -11.86 0.02 6.91
C ILE A 113 -12.07 -1.21 7.78
N GLU A 114 -11.07 -2.06 7.94
CA GLU A 114 -11.13 -3.23 8.81
C GLU A 114 -11.41 -2.84 10.27
N GLY A 115 -10.90 -1.68 10.69
CA GLY A 115 -11.12 -1.15 12.03
C GLY A 115 -12.49 -0.52 12.25
N GLY A 116 -13.34 -0.50 11.23
CA GLY A 116 -14.72 0.00 11.34
C GLY A 116 -14.99 1.35 10.69
N SER A 117 -14.00 1.99 10.08
CA SER A 117 -14.19 3.24 9.36
C SER A 117 -14.87 3.00 8.01
N THR A 118 -15.65 3.96 7.56
CA THR A 118 -16.19 3.91 6.19
C THR A 118 -15.09 4.19 5.18
N LEU A 119 -15.36 3.92 3.91
CA LEU A 119 -14.40 4.20 2.86
C LEU A 119 -14.11 5.70 2.76
N HIS A 120 -15.14 6.55 2.75
CA HIS A 120 -14.92 7.99 2.65
C HIS A 120 -14.16 8.55 3.85
N GLU A 121 -14.41 8.05 5.06
CA GLU A 121 -13.66 8.44 6.25
C GLU A 121 -12.18 8.05 6.13
N SER A 122 -11.92 6.85 5.63
CA SER A 122 -10.56 6.34 5.45
C SER A 122 -9.79 7.14 4.40
N LEU A 123 -10.45 7.50 3.30
CA LEU A 123 -9.86 8.35 2.25
C LEU A 123 -9.59 9.78 2.74
N ALA A 124 -10.49 10.31 3.58
CA ALA A 124 -10.36 11.66 4.11
C ALA A 124 -9.11 11.85 4.98
N LYS A 125 -8.53 10.78 5.48
CA LYS A 125 -7.26 10.83 6.23
C LYS A 125 -6.05 11.11 5.34
N HIS A 126 -6.23 11.06 4.03
CA HIS A 126 -5.18 11.27 3.04
C HIS A 126 -5.56 12.40 2.07
N PRO A 127 -5.71 13.64 2.56
CA PRO A 127 -6.22 14.75 1.74
C PRO A 127 -5.28 15.18 0.62
N LEU A 128 -4.00 14.78 0.68
CA LEU A 128 -3.05 15.05 -0.39
C LEU A 128 -3.38 14.29 -1.68
N TYR A 129 -4.08 13.16 -1.56
CA TYR A 129 -4.34 12.26 -2.68
C TYR A 129 -5.80 12.21 -3.08
N PHE A 130 -6.69 12.49 -2.16
CA PHE A 130 -8.15 12.42 -2.36
C PHE A 130 -8.77 13.75 -2.01
N ASP A 131 -9.23 14.47 -3.02
CA ASP A 131 -9.84 15.77 -2.84
C ASP A 131 -11.28 15.66 -2.32
N ASP A 132 -11.89 16.79 -1.98
CA ASP A 132 -13.23 16.84 -1.42
C ASP A 132 -14.27 16.26 -2.38
N LEU A 133 -14.13 16.50 -3.67
CA LEU A 133 -15.05 15.95 -4.67
C LEU A 133 -15.01 14.43 -4.66
N PHE A 134 -13.81 13.85 -4.65
CA PHE A 134 -13.62 12.40 -4.59
C PHE A 134 -14.30 11.81 -3.34
N ILE A 135 -14.00 12.41 -2.19
CA ILE A 135 -14.53 11.94 -0.90
C ILE A 135 -16.04 12.05 -0.85
N ASN A 136 -16.61 13.16 -1.31
CA ASN A 136 -18.05 13.37 -1.32
C ASN A 136 -18.77 12.41 -2.25
N LEU A 137 -18.20 12.11 -3.40
CA LEU A 137 -18.78 11.12 -4.32
C LEU A 137 -18.76 9.72 -3.72
N VAL A 138 -17.69 9.35 -3.07
CA VAL A 138 -17.58 8.05 -2.38
C VAL A 138 -18.60 7.96 -1.25
N GLU A 139 -18.73 9.01 -0.45
CA GLU A 139 -19.73 9.06 0.62
C GLU A 139 -21.13 8.86 0.07
N ALA A 140 -21.48 9.57 -0.99
CA ALA A 140 -22.78 9.43 -1.64
C ALA A 140 -23.01 8.00 -2.13
N GLY A 141 -22.00 7.38 -2.70
CA GLY A 141 -22.06 5.99 -3.16
C GLY A 141 -22.29 5.00 -2.02
N GLU A 142 -21.59 5.20 -0.91
CA GLU A 142 -21.75 4.36 0.27
C GLU A 142 -23.17 4.47 0.86
N GLN A 143 -23.69 5.69 0.98
CA GLN A 143 -25.02 5.95 1.51
C GLN A 143 -26.13 5.39 0.62
N ALA A 144 -25.94 5.42 -0.68
CA ALA A 144 -26.91 4.94 -1.65
C ALA A 144 -26.80 3.44 -1.93
N GLY A 145 -25.77 2.77 -1.41
CA GLY A 145 -25.51 1.37 -1.75
C GLY A 145 -25.07 1.16 -3.18
N ALA A 146 -24.52 2.19 -3.83
CA ALA A 146 -24.11 2.18 -5.22
C ALA A 146 -22.64 2.58 -5.36
N LEU A 147 -21.80 2.07 -4.46
CA LEU A 147 -20.39 2.45 -4.39
C LEU A 147 -19.64 2.13 -5.70
N GLU A 148 -19.90 0.96 -6.29
CA GLU A 148 -19.25 0.55 -7.54
C GLU A 148 -19.56 1.51 -8.70
N SER A 149 -20.80 1.97 -8.81
CA SER A 149 -21.20 2.94 -9.84
C SER A 149 -20.52 4.28 -9.64
N LEU A 150 -20.44 4.75 -8.41
CA LEU A 150 -19.82 6.03 -8.08
C LEU A 150 -18.30 5.97 -8.28
N LEU A 151 -17.67 4.87 -7.92
CA LEU A 151 -16.23 4.68 -8.16
C LEU A 151 -15.91 4.61 -9.64
N ASP A 152 -16.78 4.02 -10.45
CA ASP A 152 -16.62 4.03 -11.90
C ASP A 152 -16.63 5.45 -12.44
N LYS A 153 -17.56 6.28 -11.99
CA LYS A 153 -17.64 7.70 -12.37
C LYS A 153 -16.40 8.47 -11.91
N VAL A 154 -15.95 8.24 -10.69
CA VAL A 154 -14.73 8.87 -10.15
C VAL A 154 -13.52 8.48 -10.98
N ALA A 155 -13.39 7.19 -11.28
CA ALA A 155 -12.28 6.69 -12.10
C ALA A 155 -12.28 7.34 -13.49
N THR A 156 -13.44 7.43 -14.12
CA THR A 156 -13.59 8.08 -15.43
C THR A 156 -13.19 9.56 -15.36
N TYR A 157 -13.64 10.25 -14.32
CA TYR A 157 -13.29 11.65 -14.09
C TYR A 157 -11.76 11.84 -13.95
N LYS A 158 -11.13 11.01 -13.12
CA LYS A 158 -9.68 11.07 -12.89
C LYS A 158 -8.89 10.76 -14.16
N GLU A 159 -9.33 9.77 -14.93
CA GLU A 159 -8.71 9.41 -16.20
C GLU A 159 -8.78 10.55 -17.20
N LYS A 160 -9.93 11.21 -17.31
CA LYS A 160 -10.11 12.37 -18.19
C LYS A 160 -9.24 13.55 -17.77
N THR A 161 -9.18 13.83 -16.48
CA THR A 161 -8.36 14.91 -15.94
C THR A 161 -6.89 14.68 -16.25
N GLU A 162 -6.40 13.46 -16.07
CA GLU A 162 -5.02 13.10 -16.38
C GLU A 162 -4.71 13.19 -17.88
N ALA A 163 -5.64 12.74 -18.73
CA ALA A 163 -5.48 12.84 -20.17
C ALA A 163 -5.39 14.30 -20.63
N LEU A 164 -6.18 15.20 -20.04
CA LEU A 164 -6.11 16.63 -20.35
C LEU A 164 -4.78 17.25 -19.92
N LYS A 165 -4.26 16.88 -18.77
CA LYS A 165 -2.96 17.37 -18.31
C LYS A 165 -1.83 16.95 -19.22
N LYS A 166 -1.87 15.74 -19.76
CA LYS A 166 -0.85 15.25 -20.68
C LYS A 166 -0.88 15.99 -22.02
N LYS A 167 -2.05 16.46 -22.45
CA LYS A 167 -2.19 17.20 -23.72
C LYS A 167 -1.70 18.65 -23.64
N ILE A 168 -1.58 19.20 -22.43
CA ILE A 168 -1.21 20.61 -22.21
C ILE A 168 0.31 20.81 -22.23
N LYS A 169 1.08 19.76 -22.21
CA LYS A 169 2.55 19.87 -22.29
C LYS A 169 3.03 20.18 -23.70
#